data_55b6b443add7b2b36217e6f3ee02bc8b
#
_entry.id   55b6b443add7b2b36217e6f3ee02bc8b
#
_cell.length_a   1.000
_cell.length_b   1.000
_cell.length_c   1.000
_cell.angle_alpha   90.00
_cell.angle_beta   90.00
_cell.angle_gamma   90.00
#
_symmetry.space_group_name_H-M   'P 1'
#
loop_
_entity.id
_entity.type
_entity.pdbx_description
1 polymer ?
#
loop_
_entity_poly.entity_id
_entity_poly.type
_entity_poly.pdbx_seq_one_letter_code
_entity_poly.pdbx_strand_id
1 'polypeptide(L)'
;MRRRWGGLPRWSRWVLAAYLAGFAEGGCLHLFWLLANGIHTYALFPVPIQVYFTSLVLLDPMVVVLAALARPSGVLLGAPVMALDVTGNWIGNWPGLKAHPSQYLQVFGLPSITLFGLFVIVTAVPLLRAMDVGREEQKRPVLRSEQ
;
A
#
# COMPACT_ATOMS: atom_id res chain seq x y z
N MET A 1 -5.66 2.93 19.84
CA MET A 1 -5.62 3.63 18.53
C MET A 1 -5.34 5.12 18.65
N ARG A 2 -6.17 5.93 19.30
CA ARG A 2 -6.02 7.41 19.38
C ARG A 2 -4.64 7.90 19.84
N ARG A 3 -3.99 7.24 20.81
CA ARG A 3 -2.67 7.67 21.35
C ARG A 3 -1.54 7.61 20.33
N ARG A 4 -1.48 6.59 19.45
CA ARG A 4 -0.41 6.45 18.45
C ARG A 4 -0.53 7.50 17.34
N TRP A 5 -1.73 7.74 16.84
CA TRP A 5 -2.02 8.78 15.84
C TRP A 5 -1.76 10.19 16.41
N GLY A 6 -2.07 10.39 17.71
CA GLY A 6 -1.87 11.68 18.39
C GLY A 6 -0.41 12.14 18.47
N GLY A 7 0.53 11.21 18.61
CA GLY A 7 1.98 11.49 18.66
C GLY A 7 2.63 11.71 17.29
N LEU A 8 1.90 11.49 16.16
CA LEU A 8 2.48 11.69 14.84
C LEU A 8 2.33 13.12 14.34
N PRO A 9 3.31 13.66 13.61
CA PRO A 9 3.19 14.92 12.88
C PRO A 9 1.97 14.95 11.95
N ARG A 10 1.41 16.12 11.68
CA ARG A 10 0.22 16.25 10.81
C ARG A 10 0.41 15.61 9.43
N TRP A 11 1.56 15.84 8.81
CA TRP A 11 1.87 15.28 7.49
C TRP A 11 1.86 13.74 7.49
N SER A 12 2.42 13.10 8.53
CA SER A 12 2.45 11.64 8.65
C SER A 12 1.05 11.03 8.76
N ARG A 13 0.12 11.75 9.39
CA ARG A 13 -1.29 11.32 9.47
C ARG A 13 -1.95 11.36 8.10
N TRP A 14 -1.70 12.39 7.29
CA TRP A 14 -2.21 12.46 5.93
C TRP A 14 -1.60 11.38 5.03
N VAL A 15 -0.29 11.13 5.15
CA VAL A 15 0.36 10.03 4.43
C VAL A 15 -0.26 8.70 4.81
N LEU A 16 -0.44 8.41 6.11
CA LEU A 16 -1.12 7.19 6.54
C LEU A 16 -2.57 7.09 6.06
N ALA A 17 -3.30 8.20 6.05
CA ALA A 17 -4.66 8.22 5.51
C ALA A 17 -4.67 7.89 4.00
N ALA A 18 -3.71 8.40 3.24
CA ALA A 18 -3.55 8.05 1.83
C ALA A 18 -3.18 6.56 1.64
N TYR A 19 -2.30 6.00 2.50
CA TYR A 19 -2.04 4.54 2.50
C TYR A 19 -3.32 3.75 2.74
N LEU A 20 -4.12 4.13 3.76
CA LEU A 20 -5.37 3.46 4.06
C LEU A 20 -6.34 3.48 2.87
N ALA A 21 -6.50 4.63 2.23
CA ALA A 21 -7.40 4.78 1.08
C ALA A 21 -6.93 3.95 -0.11
N GLY A 22 -5.65 4.07 -0.51
CA GLY A 22 -5.14 3.39 -1.70
C GLY A 22 -5.06 1.88 -1.55
N PHE A 23 -4.56 1.36 -0.42
CA PHE A 23 -4.55 -0.08 -0.18
C PHE A 23 -5.95 -0.67 0.03
N ALA A 24 -6.89 0.08 0.63
CA ALA A 24 -8.29 -0.37 0.72
C ALA A 24 -8.95 -0.44 -0.66
N GLU A 25 -8.72 0.56 -1.52
CA GLU A 25 -9.18 0.56 -2.90
C GLU A 25 -8.60 -0.63 -3.68
N GLY A 26 -7.26 -0.83 -3.63
CA GLY A 26 -6.59 -1.94 -4.29
C GLY A 26 -7.14 -3.29 -3.85
N GLY A 27 -7.21 -3.54 -2.55
CA GLY A 27 -7.75 -4.79 -2.00
C GLY A 27 -9.21 -5.02 -2.39
N CYS A 28 -10.04 -3.98 -2.40
CA CYS A 28 -11.42 -4.07 -2.87
C CYS A 28 -11.50 -4.42 -4.38
N LEU A 29 -10.66 -3.82 -5.21
CA LEU A 29 -10.60 -4.10 -6.64
C LEU A 29 -10.15 -5.55 -6.92
N HIS A 30 -9.08 -6.01 -6.26
CA HIS A 30 -8.60 -7.39 -6.40
C HIS A 30 -9.66 -8.40 -5.95
N LEU A 31 -10.34 -8.13 -4.83
CA LEU A 31 -11.43 -8.96 -4.35
C LEU A 31 -12.61 -8.97 -5.32
N PHE A 32 -13.01 -7.79 -5.83
CA PHE A 32 -14.08 -7.67 -6.81
C PHE A 32 -13.81 -8.50 -8.07
N TRP A 33 -12.62 -8.38 -8.66
CA TRP A 33 -12.26 -9.12 -9.86
C TRP A 33 -12.18 -10.63 -9.60
N LEU A 34 -11.68 -11.04 -8.42
CA LEU A 34 -11.64 -12.45 -8.05
C LEU A 34 -13.05 -13.04 -7.87
N LEU A 35 -13.97 -12.28 -7.28
CA LEU A 35 -15.38 -12.72 -7.13
C LEU A 35 -16.13 -12.74 -8.47
N ALA A 36 -15.85 -11.78 -9.36
CA ALA A 36 -16.52 -11.66 -10.65
C ALA A 36 -16.05 -12.72 -11.66
N ASN A 37 -14.76 -13.06 -11.69
CA ASN A 37 -14.15 -13.91 -12.71
C ASN A 37 -13.51 -15.21 -12.16
N GLY A 38 -13.56 -15.41 -10.84
CA GLY A 38 -12.92 -16.54 -10.16
C GLY A 38 -11.40 -16.49 -10.21
N ILE A 39 -10.77 -17.63 -9.90
CA ILE A 39 -9.30 -17.76 -9.84
C ILE A 39 -8.58 -17.53 -11.18
N HIS A 40 -9.32 -17.51 -12.26
CA HIS A 40 -8.79 -17.28 -13.61
C HIS A 40 -8.75 -15.80 -14.02
N THR A 41 -9.10 -14.87 -13.12
CA THR A 41 -9.15 -13.43 -13.43
C THR A 41 -7.83 -12.89 -13.98
N TYR A 42 -6.70 -13.46 -13.57
CA TYR A 42 -5.36 -13.08 -14.00
C TYR A 42 -4.71 -14.08 -14.98
N ALA A 43 -5.50 -14.97 -15.62
CA ALA A 43 -4.96 -16.05 -16.46
C ALA A 43 -4.10 -15.59 -17.65
N LEU A 44 -4.26 -14.35 -18.10
CA LEU A 44 -3.44 -13.75 -19.17
C LEU A 44 -2.05 -13.28 -18.70
N PHE A 45 -1.81 -13.21 -17.39
CA PHE A 45 -0.53 -12.81 -16.84
C PHE A 45 0.40 -14.01 -16.60
N PRO A 46 1.73 -13.81 -16.53
CA PRO A 46 2.66 -14.85 -16.10
C PRO A 46 2.28 -15.42 -14.72
N VAL A 47 2.45 -16.72 -14.53
CA VAL A 47 2.02 -17.43 -13.29
C VAL A 47 2.48 -16.76 -12.00
N PRO A 48 3.74 -16.28 -11.85
CA PRO A 48 4.14 -15.59 -10.62
C PRO A 48 3.30 -14.32 -10.35
N ILE A 49 2.90 -13.59 -11.39
CA ILE A 49 2.07 -12.39 -11.27
C ILE A 49 0.63 -12.77 -10.89
N GLN A 50 0.09 -13.87 -11.45
CA GLN A 50 -1.24 -14.38 -11.09
C GLN A 50 -1.31 -14.69 -9.58
N VAL A 51 -0.32 -15.43 -9.07
CA VAL A 51 -0.23 -15.78 -7.63
C VAL A 51 -0.11 -14.52 -6.78
N TYR A 52 0.74 -13.60 -7.21
CA TYR A 52 0.95 -12.35 -6.49
C TYR A 52 -0.35 -11.50 -6.45
N PHE A 53 -1.01 -11.24 -7.58
CA PHE A 53 -2.25 -10.45 -7.64
C PHE A 53 -3.40 -11.10 -6.85
N THR A 54 -3.48 -12.42 -6.87
CA THR A 54 -4.45 -13.14 -6.03
C THR A 54 -4.12 -12.94 -4.54
N SER A 55 -2.84 -12.89 -4.15
CA SER A 55 -2.44 -12.66 -2.76
C SER A 55 -2.73 -11.25 -2.26
N LEU A 56 -2.89 -10.25 -3.14
CA LEU A 56 -3.22 -8.87 -2.77
C LEU A 56 -4.57 -8.75 -2.04
N VAL A 57 -5.50 -9.67 -2.28
CA VAL A 57 -6.76 -9.76 -1.51
C VAL A 57 -6.51 -9.91 0.01
N LEU A 58 -5.36 -10.44 0.40
CA LEU A 58 -4.94 -10.58 1.81
C LEU A 58 -3.88 -9.53 2.20
N LEU A 59 -2.93 -9.26 1.31
CA LEU A 59 -1.81 -8.35 1.59
C LEU A 59 -2.28 -6.90 1.76
N ASP A 60 -3.16 -6.41 0.90
CA ASP A 60 -3.67 -5.04 0.98
C ASP A 60 -4.47 -4.78 2.26
N PRO A 61 -5.46 -5.61 2.65
CA PRO A 61 -6.13 -5.46 3.94
C PRO A 61 -5.17 -5.55 5.13
N MET A 62 -4.12 -6.37 5.05
CA MET A 62 -3.11 -6.45 6.09
C MET A 62 -2.33 -5.14 6.22
N VAL A 63 -1.94 -4.52 5.13
CA VAL A 63 -1.33 -3.18 5.12
C VAL A 63 -2.30 -2.16 5.72
N VAL A 64 -3.58 -2.18 5.32
CA VAL A 64 -4.62 -1.29 5.86
C VAL A 64 -4.72 -1.42 7.38
N VAL A 65 -4.84 -2.64 7.90
CA VAL A 65 -4.96 -2.87 9.35
C VAL A 65 -3.71 -2.37 10.09
N LEU A 66 -2.51 -2.68 9.60
CA LEU A 66 -1.27 -2.25 10.22
C LEU A 66 -1.07 -0.73 10.17
N ALA A 67 -1.41 -0.09 9.06
CA ALA A 67 -1.37 1.37 8.91
C ALA A 67 -2.43 2.05 9.79
N ALA A 68 -3.65 1.51 9.88
CA ALA A 68 -4.69 2.00 10.77
C ALA A 68 -4.28 1.94 12.25
N LEU A 69 -3.48 0.94 12.61
CA LEU A 69 -2.89 0.81 13.94
C LEU A 69 -1.65 1.70 14.14
N ALA A 70 -1.28 2.51 13.15
CA ALA A 70 -0.04 3.30 13.11
C ALA A 70 1.19 2.45 13.50
N ARG A 71 1.31 1.27 12.89
CA ARG A 71 2.45 0.36 13.10
C ARG A 71 3.47 0.54 11.97
N PRO A 72 4.78 0.67 12.26
CA PRO A 72 5.82 0.70 11.24
C PRO A 72 5.80 -0.51 10.30
N SER A 73 5.38 -1.67 10.80
CA SER A 73 5.21 -2.88 9.97
C SER A 73 4.22 -2.71 8.82
N GLY A 74 3.24 -1.79 8.93
CA GLY A 74 2.35 -1.45 7.82
C GLY A 74 3.08 -0.76 6.67
N VAL A 75 4.02 0.13 7.00
CA VAL A 75 4.86 0.82 6.00
C VAL A 75 5.90 -0.14 5.41
N LEU A 76 6.54 -0.96 6.27
CA LEU A 76 7.53 -1.96 5.85
C LEU A 76 6.93 -3.03 4.93
N LEU A 77 5.67 -3.40 5.14
CA LEU A 77 4.96 -4.32 4.26
C LEU A 77 4.44 -3.61 3.01
N GLY A 78 3.86 -2.42 3.16
CA GLY A 78 3.22 -1.68 2.06
C GLY A 78 4.20 -1.28 0.95
N ALA A 79 5.43 -0.90 1.29
CA ALA A 79 6.41 -0.50 0.29
C ALA A 79 6.79 -1.63 -0.70
N PRO A 80 7.21 -2.84 -0.26
CA PRO A 80 7.47 -3.94 -1.19
C PRO A 80 6.21 -4.46 -1.89
N VAL A 81 5.06 -4.51 -1.21
CA VAL A 81 3.78 -4.87 -1.83
C VAL A 81 3.51 -3.92 -2.99
N MET A 82 3.59 -2.62 -2.78
CA MET A 82 3.31 -1.65 -3.84
C MET A 82 4.36 -1.67 -4.97
N ALA A 83 5.63 -1.87 -4.64
CA ALA A 83 6.69 -1.99 -5.66
C ALA A 83 6.45 -3.18 -6.60
N LEU A 84 6.06 -4.33 -6.04
CA LEU A 84 5.74 -5.53 -6.81
C LEU A 84 4.43 -5.37 -7.60
N ASP A 85 3.44 -4.67 -7.03
CA ASP A 85 2.16 -4.43 -7.68
C ASP A 85 2.31 -3.54 -8.92
N VAL A 86 3.02 -2.42 -8.81
CA VAL A 86 3.37 -1.58 -9.96
C VAL A 86 4.13 -2.38 -11.02
N THR A 87 5.18 -3.10 -10.61
CA THR A 87 6.01 -3.89 -11.53
C THR A 87 5.18 -4.97 -12.24
N GLY A 88 4.35 -5.71 -11.50
CA GLY A 88 3.47 -6.73 -12.05
C GLY A 88 2.46 -6.17 -13.04
N ASN A 89 1.88 -5.02 -12.74
CA ASN A 89 0.96 -4.32 -13.63
C ASN A 89 1.65 -3.88 -14.93
N TRP A 90 2.84 -3.31 -14.87
CA TRP A 90 3.58 -2.94 -16.09
C TRP A 90 3.97 -4.16 -16.92
N ILE A 91 4.50 -5.21 -16.31
CA ILE A 91 4.89 -6.44 -17.04
C ILE A 91 3.66 -7.11 -17.67
N GLY A 92 2.61 -7.31 -16.88
CA GLY A 92 1.42 -8.02 -17.33
C GLY A 92 0.62 -7.28 -18.39
N ASN A 93 0.53 -5.97 -18.31
CA ASN A 93 -0.21 -5.15 -19.27
C ASN A 93 0.64 -4.68 -20.46
N TRP A 94 1.94 -4.96 -20.49
CA TRP A 94 2.85 -4.49 -21.54
C TRP A 94 2.42 -4.84 -22.96
N PRO A 95 1.96 -6.10 -23.26
CA PRO A 95 1.48 -6.44 -24.60
C PRO A 95 0.26 -5.60 -25.03
N GLY A 96 -0.71 -5.43 -24.13
CA GLY A 96 -1.90 -4.64 -24.37
C GLY A 96 -1.60 -3.16 -24.52
N LEU A 97 -0.71 -2.62 -23.70
CA LEU A 97 -0.23 -1.23 -23.79
C LEU A 97 0.37 -0.91 -25.16
N LYS A 98 1.16 -1.83 -25.72
CA LYS A 98 1.74 -1.65 -27.07
C LYS A 98 0.68 -1.67 -28.17
N ALA A 99 -0.35 -2.50 -28.02
CA ALA A 99 -1.41 -2.63 -29.00
C ALA A 99 -2.43 -1.46 -28.91
N HIS A 100 -2.79 -1.06 -27.71
CA HIS A 100 -3.86 -0.07 -27.45
C HIS A 100 -3.50 0.89 -26.33
N PRO A 101 -2.50 1.79 -26.52
CA PRO A 101 -1.98 2.64 -25.43
C PRO A 101 -3.05 3.52 -24.74
N SER A 102 -4.02 4.02 -25.50
CA SER A 102 -5.08 4.87 -24.96
C SER A 102 -5.98 4.18 -23.93
N GLN A 103 -6.09 2.85 -23.95
CA GLN A 103 -6.88 2.11 -22.97
C GLN A 103 -6.16 1.96 -21.63
N TYR A 104 -4.84 1.85 -21.64
CA TYR A 104 -4.01 1.60 -20.45
C TYR A 104 -3.48 2.86 -19.80
N LEU A 105 -3.36 3.95 -20.55
CA LEU A 105 -2.87 5.25 -20.08
C LEU A 105 -3.99 6.18 -19.59
N GLN A 106 -5.17 5.64 -19.32
CA GLN A 106 -6.25 6.39 -18.68
C GLN A 106 -5.92 6.72 -17.24
N VAL A 107 -6.58 7.76 -16.70
CA VAL A 107 -6.34 8.25 -15.33
C VAL A 107 -6.46 7.16 -14.28
N PHE A 108 -7.40 6.22 -14.42
CA PHE A 108 -7.61 5.07 -13.53
C PHE A 108 -6.93 3.77 -13.99
N GLY A 109 -5.85 3.87 -14.76
CA GLY A 109 -5.07 2.75 -15.28
C GLY A 109 -3.65 2.71 -14.69
N LEU A 110 -2.69 2.31 -15.54
CA LEU A 110 -1.28 2.25 -15.17
C LEU A 110 -0.71 3.55 -14.56
N PRO A 111 -1.13 4.78 -14.99
CA PRO A 111 -0.62 5.99 -14.37
C PRO A 111 -1.00 6.13 -12.90
N SER A 112 -2.25 5.87 -12.50
CA SER A 112 -2.68 6.03 -11.11
C SER A 112 -1.97 5.08 -10.16
N ILE A 113 -1.84 3.80 -10.53
CA ILE A 113 -1.13 2.84 -9.70
C ILE A 113 0.38 3.17 -9.62
N THR A 114 0.97 3.67 -10.71
CA THR A 114 2.37 4.10 -10.72
C THR A 114 2.59 5.31 -9.81
N LEU A 115 1.71 6.32 -9.86
CA LEU A 115 1.79 7.49 -9.00
C LEU A 115 1.60 7.13 -7.53
N PHE A 116 0.64 6.26 -7.22
CA PHE A 116 0.44 5.80 -5.86
C PHE A 116 1.63 4.97 -5.37
N GLY A 117 2.19 4.09 -6.19
CA GLY A 117 3.39 3.32 -5.88
C GLY A 117 4.60 4.20 -5.61
N LEU A 118 4.83 5.20 -6.45
CA LEU A 118 5.90 6.18 -6.24
C LEU A 118 5.69 6.95 -4.93
N PHE A 119 4.47 7.39 -4.66
CA PHE A 119 4.11 8.04 -3.39
C PHE A 119 4.42 7.15 -2.19
N VAL A 120 4.03 5.88 -2.21
CA VAL A 120 4.29 4.91 -1.14
C VAL A 120 5.80 4.74 -0.92
N ILE A 121 6.57 4.53 -1.99
CA ILE A 121 8.02 4.30 -1.91
C ILE A 121 8.75 5.53 -1.37
N VAL A 122 8.44 6.73 -1.88
CA VAL A 122 9.10 7.98 -1.47
C VAL A 122 8.77 8.34 -0.02
N THR A 123 7.54 8.07 0.42
CA THR A 123 7.12 8.41 1.78
C THR A 123 7.48 7.37 2.83
N ALA A 124 7.86 6.14 2.44
CA ALA A 124 8.13 5.04 3.37
C ALA A 124 9.19 5.40 4.42
N VAL A 125 10.38 5.84 3.99
CA VAL A 125 11.49 6.16 4.91
C VAL A 125 11.17 7.34 5.83
N PRO A 126 10.71 8.51 5.31
CA PRO A 126 10.31 9.62 6.18
C PRO A 126 9.22 9.22 7.19
N LEU A 127 8.24 8.42 6.75
CA LEU A 127 7.14 7.99 7.60
C LEU A 127 7.62 7.06 8.73
N LEU A 128 8.51 6.11 8.44
CA LEU A 128 9.13 5.25 9.46
C LEU A 128 9.89 6.07 10.50
N ARG A 129 10.70 7.03 10.07
CA ARG A 129 11.44 7.93 11.00
C ARG A 129 10.49 8.72 11.90
N ALA A 130 9.40 9.25 11.35
CA ALA A 130 8.40 9.97 12.13
C ALA A 130 7.70 9.07 13.16
N MET A 131 7.47 7.81 12.83
CA MET A 131 6.86 6.82 13.74
C MET A 131 7.81 6.43 14.88
N ASP A 132 9.13 6.38 14.65
CA ASP A 132 10.12 6.06 15.67
C ASP A 132 10.29 7.21 16.68
N VAL A 133 10.40 8.45 16.21
CA VAL A 133 10.46 9.64 17.08
C VAL A 133 9.22 9.73 17.97
N GLY A 134 8.02 9.54 17.42
CA GLY A 134 6.78 9.55 18.21
C GLY A 134 6.71 8.45 19.28
N ARG A 135 7.40 7.32 19.07
CA ARG A 135 7.51 6.25 20.08
C ARG A 135 8.45 6.60 21.24
N GLU A 136 9.56 7.25 20.96
CA GLU A 136 10.54 7.65 21.98
C GLU A 136 9.97 8.74 22.87
N GLU A 137 9.28 9.74 22.31
CA GLU A 137 8.60 10.77 23.08
C GLU A 137 7.54 10.20 24.03
N GLN A 138 6.83 9.15 23.59
CA GLN A 138 5.79 8.51 24.41
C GLN A 138 6.36 7.66 25.56
N LYS A 139 7.62 7.22 25.49
CA LYS A 139 8.31 6.46 26.56
C LYS A 139 8.92 7.36 27.63
N ARG A 140 9.30 8.58 27.30
CA ARG A 140 9.97 9.54 28.23
C ARG A 140 9.18 9.89 29.51
N PRO A 141 7.83 10.09 29.49
CA PRO A 141 7.08 10.39 30.70
C PRO A 141 7.09 9.27 31.75
N VAL A 142 7.10 8.01 31.30
CA VAL A 142 7.07 6.84 32.21
C VAL A 142 8.37 6.74 33.02
N LEU A 143 9.50 7.01 32.41
CA LEU A 143 10.80 6.96 33.07
C LEU A 143 11.02 8.12 34.08
N ARG A 144 10.28 9.23 33.93
CA ARG A 144 10.36 10.38 34.88
C ARG A 144 9.49 10.18 36.13
N SER A 145 8.50 9.31 36.08
CA SER A 145 7.63 9.02 37.22
C SER A 145 8.21 7.95 38.17
N GLU A 146 9.27 7.27 37.78
CA GLU A 146 9.93 6.21 38.57
C GLU A 146 11.21 6.71 39.27
N GLN A 147 11.58 7.99 39.14
CA GLN A 147 12.66 8.67 39.85
C GLN A 147 12.10 9.64 40.90
#